data_a1321662c7219892ebbffed7e67863d6
#
_entry.id   a1321662c7219892ebbffed7e67863d6
#
_cell.length_a   1.000
_cell.length_b   1.000
_cell.length_c   1.000
_cell.angle_alpha   90.00
_cell.angle_beta   90.00
_cell.angle_gamma   90.00
#
_symmetry.space_group_name_H-M   'P 1'
#
loop_
_entity.id
_entity.type
_entity.pdbx_description
1 polymer ?
#
loop_
_entity_poly.entity_id
_entity_poly.type
_entity_poly.pdbx_seq_one_letter_code
_entity_poly.pdbx_strand_id
1 'polypeptide(L)'
;MRIVTTPMCEEVVKISGINNYIVNKNPDEEEGDFAILLSESKVDMDSIQIKLNTPCQLFESIREVSKLNNQLDEDEIIEFFTEYPLCLKYLKNHDNSHVKVKVYSNFLRDIILNMGFEICDENYDYIVFPDYLIDKLDKTDAQLVEIPSHNSVAKNPFERIEMRYSILEKLI
;
A
#
# COMPACT_ATOMS: atom_id res chain seq x y z
N MET A 1 -21.23 9.44 -14.63
CA MET A 1 -20.30 9.77 -13.56
C MET A 1 -18.89 9.76 -14.14
N ARG A 2 -18.19 10.88 -14.07
CA ARG A 2 -16.80 11.06 -14.56
C ARG A 2 -15.87 10.91 -13.36
N ILE A 3 -15.08 9.85 -13.35
CA ILE A 3 -14.17 9.52 -12.24
C ILE A 3 -12.79 10.10 -12.51
N VAL A 4 -12.18 10.70 -11.50
CA VAL A 4 -10.78 11.15 -11.50
C VAL A 4 -9.99 10.30 -10.53
N THR A 5 -8.80 9.90 -10.94
CA THR A 5 -7.89 9.12 -10.06
C THR A 5 -6.44 9.56 -10.24
N THR A 6 -5.57 9.11 -9.35
CA THR A 6 -4.13 9.35 -9.45
C THR A 6 -3.41 8.13 -10.05
N PRO A 7 -2.18 8.32 -10.59
CA PRO A 7 -1.40 7.20 -11.12
C PRO A 7 -1.19 6.04 -10.14
N MET A 8 -1.17 6.33 -8.83
CA MET A 8 -0.98 5.33 -7.77
C MET A 8 -2.23 4.48 -7.51
N CYS A 9 -3.42 4.98 -7.86
CA CYS A 9 -4.71 4.32 -7.66
C CYS A 9 -5.29 3.74 -8.96
N GLU A 10 -4.71 4.04 -10.12
CA GLU A 10 -5.23 3.68 -11.44
C GLU A 10 -5.49 2.18 -11.59
N GLU A 11 -4.58 1.34 -11.11
CA GLU A 11 -4.73 -0.13 -11.23
C GLU A 11 -5.96 -0.64 -10.47
N VAL A 12 -6.25 -0.09 -9.28
CA VAL A 12 -7.47 -0.44 -8.53
C VAL A 12 -8.72 -0.07 -9.31
N VAL A 13 -8.72 1.10 -9.97
CA VAL A 13 -9.85 1.55 -10.81
C VAL A 13 -10.07 0.60 -11.99
N LYS A 14 -9.00 0.18 -12.67
CA LYS A 14 -9.04 -0.77 -13.80
C LYS A 14 -9.59 -2.14 -13.38
N ILE A 15 -9.04 -2.71 -12.31
CA ILE A 15 -9.45 -4.02 -11.77
C ILE A 15 -10.92 -4.00 -11.37
N SER A 16 -11.40 -2.86 -10.82
CA SER A 16 -12.80 -2.67 -10.45
C SER A 16 -13.75 -2.54 -11.66
N GLY A 17 -13.25 -2.71 -12.89
CA GLY A 17 -14.07 -2.69 -14.12
C GLY A 17 -14.54 -1.30 -14.54
N ILE A 18 -13.95 -0.25 -13.99
CA ILE A 18 -14.28 1.13 -14.35
C ILE A 18 -13.48 1.53 -15.58
N ASN A 19 -14.17 1.83 -16.70
CA ASN A 19 -13.53 2.10 -17.98
C ASN A 19 -13.50 3.58 -18.36
N ASN A 20 -14.28 4.43 -17.70
CA ASN A 20 -14.39 5.86 -18.00
C ASN A 20 -13.83 6.68 -16.81
N TYR A 21 -12.54 6.94 -16.82
CA TYR A 21 -11.86 7.72 -15.79
C TYR A 21 -10.72 8.55 -16.37
N ILE A 22 -10.28 9.55 -15.64
CA ILE A 22 -9.13 10.41 -15.93
C ILE A 22 -8.06 10.19 -14.87
N VAL A 23 -6.80 10.11 -15.30
CA VAL A 23 -5.64 9.99 -14.42
C VAL A 23 -4.90 11.33 -14.39
N ASN A 24 -4.85 11.96 -13.21
CA ASN A 24 -4.07 13.18 -12.99
C ASN A 24 -3.42 13.14 -11.59
N LYS A 25 -2.17 13.59 -11.50
CA LYS A 25 -1.48 13.74 -10.20
C LYS A 25 -2.15 14.77 -9.31
N ASN A 26 -2.77 15.78 -9.92
CA ASN A 26 -3.49 16.88 -9.27
C ASN A 26 -4.98 16.76 -9.62
N PRO A 27 -5.76 15.94 -8.91
CA PRO A 27 -7.15 15.65 -9.26
C PRO A 27 -8.06 16.89 -9.31
N ASP A 28 -7.80 17.92 -8.49
CA ASP A 28 -8.56 19.19 -8.47
C ASP A 28 -8.40 20.03 -9.73
N GLU A 29 -7.43 19.70 -10.61
CA GLU A 29 -7.28 20.34 -11.93
C GLU A 29 -8.24 19.77 -12.98
N GLU A 30 -8.95 18.69 -12.65
CA GLU A 30 -9.86 18.00 -13.56
C GLU A 30 -11.32 18.26 -13.19
N GLU A 31 -12.16 18.42 -14.21
CA GLU A 31 -13.61 18.42 -14.03
C GLU A 31 -14.11 16.97 -13.88
N GLY A 32 -14.33 16.54 -12.65
CA GLY A 32 -14.86 15.23 -12.30
C GLY A 32 -16.05 15.31 -11.35
N ASP A 33 -16.86 14.27 -11.37
CA ASP A 33 -17.97 14.13 -10.43
C ASP A 33 -17.54 13.47 -9.12
N PHE A 34 -16.45 12.66 -9.20
CA PHE A 34 -16.02 11.80 -8.11
C PHE A 34 -14.54 11.42 -8.23
N ALA A 35 -13.85 11.35 -7.12
CA ALA A 35 -12.42 10.97 -7.09
C ALA A 35 -12.16 9.64 -6.37
N ILE A 36 -11.14 8.90 -6.84
CA ILE A 36 -10.59 7.72 -6.16
C ILE A 36 -9.12 7.98 -5.89
N LEU A 37 -8.73 8.10 -4.63
CA LEU A 37 -7.45 8.64 -4.19
C LEU A 37 -6.89 7.87 -3.00
N LEU A 38 -5.59 8.01 -2.77
CA LEU A 38 -4.98 7.57 -1.52
C LEU A 38 -5.53 8.38 -0.33
N SER A 39 -5.61 7.75 0.83
CA SER A 39 -6.17 8.35 2.06
C SER A 39 -5.44 9.60 2.55
N GLU A 40 -4.21 9.81 2.12
CA GLU A 40 -3.41 11.00 2.42
C GLU A 40 -3.75 12.21 1.52
N SER A 41 -4.44 11.97 0.40
CA SER A 41 -4.81 13.00 -0.57
C SER A 41 -6.09 13.72 -0.13
N LYS A 42 -6.15 15.03 -0.40
CA LYS A 42 -7.33 15.86 -0.18
C LYS A 42 -7.77 16.45 -1.50
N VAL A 43 -9.08 16.47 -1.72
CA VAL A 43 -9.73 17.06 -2.89
C VAL A 43 -11.03 17.74 -2.46
N ASP A 44 -11.50 18.66 -3.28
CA ASP A 44 -12.74 19.41 -3.02
C ASP A 44 -14.00 18.68 -3.54
N MET A 45 -13.83 17.58 -4.29
CA MET A 45 -14.93 16.77 -4.80
C MET A 45 -15.21 15.55 -3.91
N ASP A 46 -16.39 14.94 -4.06
CA ASP A 46 -16.71 13.67 -3.41
C ASP A 46 -15.70 12.59 -3.78
N SER A 47 -15.26 11.79 -2.82
CA SER A 47 -14.20 10.82 -3.06
C SER A 47 -14.29 9.55 -2.22
N ILE A 48 -13.76 8.45 -2.77
CA ILE A 48 -13.34 7.28 -2.01
C ILE A 48 -11.84 7.40 -1.76
N GLN A 49 -11.47 7.37 -0.50
CA GLN A 49 -10.08 7.33 -0.06
C GLN A 49 -9.67 5.90 0.26
N ILE A 50 -8.64 5.42 -0.42
CA ILE A 50 -8.16 4.04 -0.33
C ILE A 50 -6.74 3.96 0.25
N LYS A 51 -6.40 2.79 0.80
CA LYS A 51 -5.06 2.47 1.29
C LYS A 51 -4.50 1.30 0.51
N LEU A 52 -3.23 1.39 0.12
CA LEU A 52 -2.57 0.43 -0.75
C LEU A 52 -1.20 -0.02 -0.21
N ASN A 53 -1.01 0.03 1.12
CA ASN A 53 0.28 -0.32 1.74
C ASN A 53 0.43 -1.82 1.97
N THR A 54 -0.66 -2.52 2.22
CA THR A 54 -0.68 -3.96 2.53
C THR A 54 -1.61 -4.73 1.60
N PRO A 55 -1.43 -6.06 1.44
CA PRO A 55 -2.36 -6.90 0.68
C PRO A 55 -3.80 -6.78 1.18
N CYS A 56 -4.02 -6.77 2.49
CA CYS A 56 -5.37 -6.61 3.06
C CYS A 56 -5.99 -5.27 2.69
N GLN A 57 -5.23 -4.17 2.77
CA GLN A 57 -5.72 -2.85 2.37
C GLN A 57 -6.01 -2.78 0.87
N LEU A 58 -5.18 -3.42 0.03
CA LEU A 58 -5.41 -3.51 -1.41
C LEU A 58 -6.68 -4.29 -1.73
N PHE A 59 -6.89 -5.44 -1.09
CA PHE A 59 -8.09 -6.25 -1.22
C PHE A 59 -9.35 -5.44 -0.88
N GLU A 60 -9.36 -4.79 0.29
CA GLU A 60 -10.50 -3.97 0.73
C GLU A 60 -10.74 -2.78 -0.21
N SER A 61 -9.68 -2.18 -0.73
CA SER A 61 -9.78 -1.06 -1.67
C SER A 61 -10.41 -1.48 -3.00
N ILE A 62 -10.02 -2.64 -3.55
CA ILE A 62 -10.63 -3.20 -4.76
C ILE A 62 -12.12 -3.50 -4.50
N ARG A 63 -12.43 -4.14 -3.37
CA ARG A 63 -13.80 -4.44 -2.97
C ARG A 63 -14.66 -3.19 -2.88
N GLU A 64 -14.16 -2.13 -2.25
CA GLU A 64 -14.91 -0.88 -2.08
C GLU A 64 -15.12 -0.14 -3.41
N VAL A 65 -14.07 -0.01 -4.22
CA VAL A 65 -14.14 0.68 -5.51
C VAL A 65 -15.03 -0.08 -6.50
N SER A 66 -15.03 -1.41 -6.48
CA SER A 66 -15.85 -2.24 -7.37
C SER A 66 -17.37 -2.02 -7.19
N LYS A 67 -17.80 -1.57 -6.01
CA LYS A 67 -19.21 -1.22 -5.75
C LYS A 67 -19.74 -0.10 -6.63
N LEU A 68 -18.85 0.73 -7.21
CA LEU A 68 -19.23 1.81 -8.14
C LEU A 68 -19.63 1.30 -9.52
N ASN A 69 -19.34 0.04 -9.82
CA ASN A 69 -19.63 -0.61 -11.10
C ASN A 69 -20.29 -1.98 -10.84
N ASN A 70 -19.68 -3.05 -11.29
CA ASN A 70 -20.08 -4.41 -10.97
C ASN A 70 -19.31 -4.87 -9.73
N GLN A 71 -19.99 -4.96 -8.58
CA GLN A 71 -19.35 -5.41 -7.35
C GLN A 71 -18.70 -6.79 -7.56
N LEU A 72 -17.39 -6.86 -7.41
CA LEU A 72 -16.64 -8.10 -7.44
C LEU A 72 -16.87 -8.90 -6.16
N ASP A 73 -16.95 -10.21 -6.28
CA ASP A 73 -16.94 -11.09 -5.12
C ASP A 73 -15.52 -11.36 -4.62
N GLU A 74 -15.40 -12.02 -3.47
CA GLU A 74 -14.09 -12.28 -2.84
C GLU A 74 -13.19 -13.16 -3.71
N ASP A 75 -13.74 -14.17 -4.37
CA ASP A 75 -12.98 -15.10 -5.21
C ASP A 75 -12.44 -14.39 -6.45
N GLU A 76 -13.25 -13.54 -7.09
CA GLU A 76 -12.84 -12.70 -8.21
C GLU A 76 -11.70 -11.75 -7.82
N ILE A 77 -11.76 -11.15 -6.63
CA ILE A 77 -10.68 -10.28 -6.14
C ILE A 77 -9.41 -11.09 -5.87
N ILE A 78 -9.52 -12.26 -5.23
CA ILE A 78 -8.38 -13.13 -4.90
C ILE A 78 -7.64 -13.58 -6.16
N GLU A 79 -8.33 -13.78 -7.29
CA GLU A 79 -7.69 -14.14 -8.57
C GLU A 79 -6.58 -13.16 -8.96
N PHE A 80 -6.75 -11.85 -8.71
CA PHE A 80 -5.71 -10.85 -9.00
C PHE A 80 -4.45 -11.01 -8.14
N PHE A 81 -4.56 -11.64 -6.97
CA PHE A 81 -3.43 -11.87 -6.06
C PHE A 81 -2.61 -13.11 -6.43
N THR A 82 -3.13 -14.01 -7.26
CA THR A 82 -2.49 -15.31 -7.56
C THR A 82 -1.15 -15.17 -8.27
N GLU A 83 -0.93 -14.08 -9.02
CA GLU A 83 0.34 -13.79 -9.71
C GLU A 83 1.40 -13.18 -8.77
N TYR A 84 1.02 -12.83 -7.52
CA TYR A 84 1.86 -12.14 -6.56
C TYR A 84 1.95 -12.94 -5.25
N PRO A 85 2.95 -13.85 -5.13
CA PRO A 85 3.02 -14.82 -4.02
C PRO A 85 3.03 -14.21 -2.62
N LEU A 86 3.73 -13.08 -2.42
CA LEU A 86 3.77 -12.41 -1.13
C LEU A 86 2.48 -11.64 -0.85
N CYS A 87 1.87 -11.02 -1.86
CA CYS A 87 0.55 -10.43 -1.72
C CYS A 87 -0.47 -11.48 -1.28
N LEU A 88 -0.47 -12.65 -1.93
CA LEU A 88 -1.38 -13.75 -1.58
C LEU A 88 -1.10 -14.30 -0.19
N LYS A 89 0.19 -14.50 0.17
CA LYS A 89 0.61 -14.97 1.49
C LYS A 89 0.08 -14.07 2.60
N TYR A 90 0.29 -12.76 2.46
CA TYR A 90 -0.01 -11.77 3.50
C TYR A 90 -1.44 -11.20 3.46
N LEU A 91 -2.35 -11.79 2.68
CA LEU A 91 -3.80 -11.62 2.86
C LEU A 91 -4.29 -12.21 4.19
N LYS A 92 -3.49 -13.09 4.81
CA LYS A 92 -3.75 -13.66 6.14
C LYS A 92 -2.78 -13.06 7.16
N ASN A 93 -3.21 -12.99 8.40
CA ASN A 93 -2.34 -12.59 9.50
C ASN A 93 -1.24 -13.63 9.74
N HIS A 94 -0.04 -13.15 10.00
CA HIS A 94 1.12 -13.95 10.37
C HIS A 94 1.62 -13.55 11.75
N ASP A 95 2.25 -14.47 12.44
CA ASP A 95 2.95 -14.23 13.71
C ASP A 95 4.46 -14.37 13.47
N ASN A 96 5.11 -13.23 13.34
CA ASN A 96 6.56 -13.08 13.23
C ASN A 96 7.06 -12.14 14.34
N SER A 97 6.42 -12.19 15.52
CA SER A 97 6.71 -11.32 16.68
C SER A 97 8.13 -11.49 17.26
N HIS A 98 8.84 -12.56 16.85
CA HIS A 98 10.26 -12.71 17.15
C HIS A 98 11.15 -11.70 16.42
N VAL A 99 10.68 -11.08 15.34
CA VAL A 99 11.38 -10.00 14.61
C VAL A 99 10.97 -8.66 15.24
N LYS A 100 11.92 -8.02 15.92
CA LYS A 100 11.71 -6.77 16.64
C LYS A 100 12.24 -5.59 15.85
N VAL A 101 11.37 -4.62 15.56
CA VAL A 101 11.71 -3.50 14.68
C VAL A 101 11.31 -2.14 15.27
N LYS A 102 12.11 -1.13 15.01
CA LYS A 102 11.73 0.28 15.14
C LYS A 102 11.34 0.84 13.78
N VAL A 103 10.25 1.60 13.71
CA VAL A 103 9.66 2.08 12.46
C VAL A 103 9.50 3.60 12.47
N TYR A 104 9.88 4.25 11.37
CA TYR A 104 9.89 5.72 11.27
C TYR A 104 8.80 6.31 10.35
N SER A 105 7.85 5.50 9.84
CA SER A 105 6.75 6.04 9.03
C SER A 105 5.45 5.25 9.20
N ASN A 106 4.32 5.92 8.98
CA ASN A 106 2.99 5.31 9.13
C ASN A 106 2.72 4.21 8.08
N PHE A 107 3.15 4.39 6.83
CA PHE A 107 2.92 3.36 5.82
C PHE A 107 3.74 2.09 6.08
N LEU A 108 4.96 2.23 6.60
CA LEU A 108 5.77 1.09 7.03
C LEU A 108 5.18 0.42 8.26
N ARG A 109 4.58 1.18 9.17
CA ARG A 109 3.89 0.62 10.34
C ARG A 109 2.77 -0.33 9.91
N ASP A 110 1.98 0.04 8.90
CA ASP A 110 0.93 -0.82 8.35
C ASP A 110 1.53 -2.16 7.83
N ILE A 111 2.63 -2.08 7.08
CA ILE A 111 3.32 -3.26 6.52
C ILE A 111 3.86 -4.16 7.63
N ILE A 112 4.58 -3.59 8.58
CA ILE A 112 5.20 -4.31 9.70
C ILE A 112 4.15 -5.06 10.53
N LEU A 113 3.04 -4.39 10.84
CA LEU A 113 1.92 -5.00 11.58
C LEU A 113 1.26 -6.14 10.78
N ASN A 114 1.07 -5.95 9.46
CA ASN A 114 0.51 -6.99 8.61
C ASN A 114 1.42 -8.22 8.49
N MET A 115 2.74 -8.02 8.52
CA MET A 115 3.72 -9.13 8.54
C MET A 115 3.83 -9.81 9.92
N GLY A 116 3.23 -9.23 10.96
CA GLY A 116 3.22 -9.79 12.31
C GLY A 116 4.51 -9.56 13.10
N PHE A 117 5.33 -8.57 12.71
CA PHE A 117 6.53 -8.18 13.45
C PHE A 117 6.17 -7.39 14.72
N GLU A 118 7.03 -7.42 15.71
CA GLU A 118 6.90 -6.63 16.93
C GLU A 118 7.51 -5.23 16.75
N ILE A 119 6.69 -4.18 16.92
CA ILE A 119 7.18 -2.79 16.88
C ILE A 119 7.63 -2.40 18.30
N CYS A 120 8.92 -2.03 18.43
CA CYS A 120 9.54 -1.66 19.68
C CYS A 120 10.23 -0.29 19.56
N ASP A 121 10.18 0.49 20.64
CA ASP A 121 10.97 1.73 20.77
C ASP A 121 12.38 1.47 21.34
N GLU A 122 12.52 0.36 22.09
CA GLU A 122 13.77 -0.11 22.69
C GLU A 122 13.93 -1.61 22.43
N ASN A 123 15.18 -2.10 22.47
CA ASN A 123 15.52 -3.52 22.30
C ASN A 123 15.03 -4.13 20.97
N TYR A 124 15.20 -3.38 19.89
CA TYR A 124 14.90 -3.80 18.53
C TYR A 124 16.18 -4.29 17.81
N ASP A 125 16.01 -5.22 16.89
CA ASP A 125 17.10 -5.77 16.07
C ASP A 125 17.32 -4.94 14.80
N TYR A 126 16.24 -4.35 14.26
CA TYR A 126 16.25 -3.61 13.01
C TYR A 126 15.58 -2.24 13.15
N ILE A 127 16.07 -1.30 12.36
CA ILE A 127 15.39 -0.04 12.07
C ILE A 127 14.87 -0.09 10.63
N VAL A 128 13.54 -0.05 10.48
CA VAL A 128 12.87 -0.02 9.17
C VAL A 128 12.45 1.41 8.86
N PHE A 129 12.93 1.95 7.76
CA PHE A 129 12.72 3.35 7.41
C PHE A 129 12.55 3.54 5.90
N PRO A 130 11.83 4.59 5.46
CA PRO A 130 11.73 4.92 4.05
C PRO A 130 13.01 5.60 3.54
N ASP A 131 13.33 5.38 2.28
CA ASP A 131 14.55 5.85 1.60
C ASP A 131 14.86 7.37 1.82
N TYR A 132 13.82 8.20 1.89
CA TYR A 132 13.98 9.65 2.10
C TYR A 132 14.36 10.06 3.55
N LEU A 133 14.43 9.12 4.49
CA LEU A 133 14.79 9.40 5.88
C LEU A 133 16.22 8.97 6.26
N ILE A 134 17.02 8.45 5.34
CA ILE A 134 18.37 7.94 5.61
C ILE A 134 19.25 8.95 6.35
N ASP A 135 19.20 10.22 5.94
CA ASP A 135 20.01 11.31 6.52
C ASP A 135 19.50 11.82 7.89
N LYS A 136 18.32 11.34 8.32
CA LYS A 136 17.65 11.78 9.57
C LYS A 136 17.70 10.73 10.68
N LEU A 137 18.31 9.58 10.41
CA LEU A 137 18.42 8.51 11.40
C LEU A 137 19.51 8.82 12.43
N ASP A 138 19.21 8.54 13.69
CA ASP A 138 20.20 8.58 14.76
C ASP A 138 21.25 7.48 14.57
N LYS A 139 22.47 7.73 15.07
CA LYS A 139 23.52 6.69 15.08
C LYS A 139 23.07 5.54 15.98
N THR A 140 23.15 4.32 15.46
CA THR A 140 22.71 3.12 16.14
C THR A 140 23.56 1.92 15.74
N ASP A 141 23.61 0.90 16.62
CA ASP A 141 24.21 -0.40 16.31
C ASP A 141 23.20 -1.37 15.68
N ALA A 142 21.91 -1.00 15.61
CA ALA A 142 20.87 -1.81 14.97
C ALA A 142 21.06 -1.87 13.45
N GLN A 143 20.65 -2.97 12.86
CA GLN A 143 20.71 -3.12 11.40
C GLN A 143 19.68 -2.23 10.72
N LEU A 144 20.13 -1.45 9.73
CA LEU A 144 19.27 -0.55 8.95
C LEU A 144 18.64 -1.29 7.77
N VAL A 145 17.32 -1.13 7.62
CA VAL A 145 16.53 -1.71 6.53
C VAL A 145 15.76 -0.61 5.81
N GLU A 146 16.29 -0.21 4.67
CA GLU A 146 15.70 0.82 3.82
C GLU A 146 14.58 0.23 2.95
N ILE A 147 13.43 0.88 2.94
CA ILE A 147 12.28 0.51 2.12
C ILE A 147 12.00 1.61 1.10
N PRO A 148 11.95 1.29 -0.21
CA PRO A 148 11.65 2.26 -1.24
C PRO A 148 10.29 2.92 -1.06
N SER A 149 10.26 4.25 -1.16
CA SER A 149 9.05 5.09 -1.11
C SER A 149 8.46 5.31 -2.51
N HIS A 150 7.68 6.40 -2.69
CA HIS A 150 6.91 6.64 -3.91
C HIS A 150 7.73 6.85 -5.19
N ASN A 151 8.94 7.42 -5.10
CA ASN A 151 9.73 7.78 -6.29
C ASN A 151 10.48 6.60 -6.91
N SER A 152 10.70 5.54 -6.15
CA SER A 152 11.54 4.39 -6.53
C SER A 152 10.76 3.09 -6.65
N VAL A 153 9.43 3.16 -6.75
CA VAL A 153 8.55 1.98 -6.76
C VAL A 153 7.62 1.96 -7.97
N ALA A 154 7.17 0.77 -8.33
CA ALA A 154 6.14 0.58 -9.35
C ALA A 154 4.83 1.29 -8.95
N LYS A 155 4.13 1.82 -9.96
CA LYS A 155 2.79 2.40 -9.76
C LYS A 155 1.74 1.32 -9.49
N ASN A 156 1.93 0.12 -10.05
CA ASN A 156 1.09 -1.04 -9.75
C ASN A 156 1.23 -1.41 -8.26
N PRO A 157 0.13 -1.42 -7.48
CA PRO A 157 0.18 -1.68 -6.05
C PRO A 157 0.61 -3.10 -5.70
N PHE A 158 0.29 -4.11 -6.53
CA PHE A 158 0.74 -5.50 -6.32
C PHE A 158 2.27 -5.60 -6.42
N GLU A 159 2.86 -5.06 -7.49
CA GLU A 159 4.32 -5.06 -7.68
C GLU A 159 5.03 -4.29 -6.56
N ARG A 160 4.47 -3.18 -6.14
CA ARG A 160 5.00 -2.36 -5.04
C ARG A 160 4.99 -3.11 -3.71
N ILE A 161 3.88 -3.78 -3.38
CA ILE A 161 3.76 -4.61 -2.18
C ILE A 161 4.75 -5.78 -2.27
N GLU A 162 4.74 -6.52 -3.37
CA GLU A 162 5.63 -7.67 -3.59
C GLU A 162 7.10 -7.30 -3.35
N MET A 163 7.56 -6.19 -3.91
CA MET A 163 8.91 -5.69 -3.74
C MET A 163 9.24 -5.34 -2.29
N ARG A 164 8.36 -4.58 -1.61
CA ARG A 164 8.59 -4.17 -0.21
C ARG A 164 8.59 -5.35 0.75
N TYR A 165 7.66 -6.28 0.57
CA TYR A 165 7.57 -7.49 1.37
C TYR A 165 8.76 -8.42 1.12
N SER A 166 9.28 -8.51 -0.11
CA SER A 166 10.47 -9.30 -0.40
C SER A 166 11.74 -8.82 0.32
N ILE A 167 11.83 -7.53 0.62
CA ILE A 167 12.93 -6.97 1.43
C ILE A 167 12.77 -7.42 2.88
N LEU A 168 11.56 -7.30 3.43
CA LEU A 168 11.27 -7.58 4.83
C LEU A 168 11.22 -9.10 5.14
N GLU A 169 10.85 -9.93 4.17
CA GLU A 169 10.91 -11.41 4.29
C GLU A 169 12.30 -11.93 4.66
N LYS A 170 13.35 -11.20 4.30
CA LYS A 170 14.74 -11.57 4.63
C LYS A 170 15.07 -11.44 6.12
N LEU A 171 14.17 -10.83 6.90
CA LEU A 171 14.36 -10.63 8.35
C LEU A 171 13.78 -11.81 9.17
N ILE A 172 12.93 -12.64 8.54
CA ILE A 172 12.33 -13.82 9.14
C ILE A 172 13.31 -15.00 9.02
#